data_e54d78b5d65dbbd8cd9762af732dd707
#
_entry.id   e54d78b5d65dbbd8cd9762af732dd707
#
_cell.length_a   1.000
_cell.length_b   1.000
_cell.length_c   1.000
_cell.angle_alpha   90.00
_cell.angle_beta   90.00
_cell.angle_gamma   90.00
#
_symmetry.space_group_name_H-M   'P 1'
#
loop_
_entity.id
_entity.type
_entity.pdbx_description
1 polymer ?
#
loop_
_entity_poly.entity_id
_entity_poly.type
_entity_poly.pdbx_seq_one_letter_code
_entity_poly.pdbx_strand_id
1 'polypeptide(L)'
;MISKFISAAALATAIGLTASAALAGASDYAFEAVNAEMKKGDNVTVAVRLTNKTTGKPVSDAVIFKTRVDMAPDGMAEMESPVTPLPSKEPGIYAFKTDLPMAGRYQLSLSAKVQGEPETVSGKVVIKASK
;
A
#
# COMPACT_ATOMS: atom_id res chain seq x y z
N MET A 1 44.98 25.03 33.76
CA MET A 1 44.65 24.81 33.66
C MET A 1 43.79 24.18 33.00
N ILE A 2 43.67 23.92 32.76
CA ILE A 2 43.08 23.56 32.36
C ILE A 2 42.33 22.89 31.64
N SER A 3 42.19 22.69 31.55
CA SER A 3 41.64 22.18 31.05
C SER A 3 40.96 21.54 30.43
N LYS A 4 40.85 21.21 30.36
CA LYS A 4 40.35 20.67 30.03
C LYS A 4 39.59 20.18 29.40
N PHE A 5 39.36 19.94 29.29
CA PHE A 5 38.72 19.57 28.98
C PHE A 5 38.06 19.15 28.29
N ILE A 6 37.78 18.93 28.14
CA ILE A 6 37.29 18.67 27.70
C ILE A 6 36.69 17.93 27.02
N SER A 7 36.62 17.71 26.98
CA SER A 7 36.22 17.22 26.54
C SER A 7 35.45 16.44 26.03
N ALA A 8 35.37 16.23 26.00
CA ALA A 8 34.85 15.63 25.77
C ALA A 8 33.92 15.13 25.16
N ALA A 9 33.60 15.06 25.15
CA ALA A 9 32.77 14.83 24.88
C ALA A 9 32.23 14.23 23.89
N ALA A 10 32.04 14.31 23.56
CA ALA A 10 31.66 14.02 22.68
C ALA A 10 31.07 12.91 22.24
N LEU A 11 31.03 12.68 22.11
CA LEU A 11 30.66 11.88 21.78
C LEU A 11 29.73 11.25 21.36
N ALA A 12 29.49 11.06 21.30
CA ALA A 12 28.78 10.44 21.26
C ALA A 12 27.89 10.05 20.51
N THR A 13 27.52 9.95 20.50
CA THR A 13 26.70 9.95 19.97
C THR A 13 26.26 9.24 18.97
N ALA A 14 26.34 9.47 18.45
CA ALA A 14 26.06 9.05 17.36
C ALA A 14 25.36 7.91 17.15
N ILE A 15 25.39 7.41 17.33
CA ILE A 15 24.90 6.32 17.31
C ILE A 15 23.72 5.93 16.85
N GLY A 16 23.13 5.92 17.39
CA GLY A 16 22.00 5.35 17.20
C GLY A 16 21.42 5.28 15.93
N LEU A 17 21.60 5.98 15.39
CA LEU A 17 21.02 5.99 14.30
C LEU A 17 20.95 4.94 13.50
N THR A 18 21.75 4.49 13.37
CA THR A 18 21.78 3.45 12.47
C THR A 18 20.71 2.49 12.56
N ALA A 19 20.31 2.21 13.65
CA ALA A 19 19.40 1.14 13.82
C ALA A 19 18.17 1.29 12.95
N SER A 20 17.70 2.45 12.81
CA SER A 20 16.47 2.58 12.09
C SER A 20 16.64 2.27 10.65
N ALA A 21 17.79 2.47 10.14
CA ALA A 21 17.97 2.23 8.72
C ALA A 21 17.71 0.79 8.34
N ALA A 22 17.90 -0.10 9.27
CA ALA A 22 17.73 -1.50 8.96
C ALA A 22 16.27 -1.91 8.82
N LEU A 23 15.38 -1.05 9.19
CA LEU A 23 14.00 -1.44 9.25
C LEU A 23 13.18 -0.98 8.07
N ALA A 24 13.63 -1.33 6.90
CA ALA A 24 12.78 -1.19 5.76
C ALA A 24 11.59 -2.10 6.00
N GLY A 25 10.42 -1.66 5.74
CA GLY A 25 9.25 -2.44 6.03
C GLY A 25 8.08 -2.05 5.17
N ALA A 26 6.91 -2.30 5.70
CA ALA A 26 5.68 -2.11 4.95
C ALA A 26 5.52 -0.71 4.40
N SER A 27 6.07 0.29 5.08
CA SER A 27 5.94 1.68 4.64
C SER A 27 6.77 2.01 3.41
N ASP A 28 7.67 1.10 3.00
CA ASP A 28 8.46 1.30 1.80
C ASP A 28 7.73 0.90 0.53
N TYR A 29 6.49 0.49 0.63
CA TYR A 29 5.69 0.05 -0.50
C TYR A 29 4.45 0.91 -0.63
N ALA A 30 3.98 1.07 -1.85
CA ALA A 30 2.78 1.84 -2.11
C ALA A 30 1.88 1.11 -3.08
N PHE A 31 0.58 1.11 -2.76
CA PHE A 31 -0.45 0.66 -3.68
C PHE A 31 -1.08 1.89 -4.32
N GLU A 32 -1.24 1.83 -5.63
CA GLU A 32 -1.88 2.92 -6.36
C GLU A 32 -2.90 2.34 -7.32
N ALA A 33 -4.02 3.02 -7.49
CA ALA A 33 -5.01 2.59 -8.46
C ALA A 33 -4.48 2.90 -9.86
N VAL A 34 -4.57 1.91 -10.75
CA VAL A 34 -4.19 2.13 -12.14
C VAL A 34 -5.18 3.10 -12.79
N ASN A 35 -6.47 2.89 -12.51
CA ASN A 35 -7.51 3.83 -12.92
C ASN A 35 -8.30 4.19 -11.68
N ALA A 36 -8.24 5.45 -11.29
CA ALA A 36 -8.92 5.90 -10.08
C ALA A 36 -10.38 6.24 -10.33
N GLU A 37 -10.81 6.33 -11.58
CA GLU A 37 -12.18 6.62 -11.92
C GLU A 37 -12.69 5.62 -12.96
N MET A 38 -13.94 5.20 -12.78
CA MET A 38 -14.58 4.28 -13.70
C MET A 38 -16.07 4.33 -13.52
N LYS A 39 -16.81 3.75 -14.43
CA LYS A 39 -18.26 3.74 -14.32
C LYS A 39 -18.70 2.71 -13.29
N LYS A 40 -19.80 3.02 -12.62
CA LYS A 40 -20.40 2.05 -11.73
C LYS A 40 -20.89 0.84 -12.52
N GLY A 41 -21.04 -0.28 -11.87
CA GLY A 41 -21.54 -1.49 -12.52
C GLY A 41 -21.15 -2.72 -11.73
N ASP A 42 -21.60 -3.86 -12.24
CA ASP A 42 -21.26 -5.14 -11.67
C ASP A 42 -20.06 -5.73 -12.41
N ASN A 43 -19.29 -6.56 -11.71
CA ASN A 43 -18.14 -7.22 -12.30
C ASN A 43 -17.14 -6.25 -12.94
N VAL A 44 -16.88 -5.19 -12.23
CA VAL A 44 -15.94 -4.15 -12.69
C VAL A 44 -14.53 -4.61 -12.35
N THR A 45 -13.61 -4.43 -13.29
CA THR A 45 -12.20 -4.75 -13.05
C THR A 45 -11.49 -3.54 -12.46
N VAL A 46 -10.86 -3.77 -11.32
CA VAL A 46 -10.06 -2.75 -10.64
C VAL A 46 -8.64 -3.25 -10.59
N ALA A 47 -7.70 -2.42 -10.98
CA ALA A 47 -6.29 -2.80 -10.98
C ALA A 47 -5.50 -1.86 -10.08
N VAL A 48 -4.55 -2.41 -9.35
CA VAL A 48 -3.66 -1.63 -8.51
C VAL A 48 -2.23 -1.94 -8.87
N ARG A 49 -1.37 -0.95 -8.70
CA ARG A 49 0.06 -1.11 -8.88
C ARG A 49 0.72 -1.10 -7.52
N LEU A 50 1.59 -2.08 -7.29
CA LEU A 50 2.38 -2.14 -6.07
C LEU A 50 3.82 -1.80 -6.43
N THR A 51 4.35 -0.79 -5.79
CA THR A 51 5.69 -0.27 -6.08
C THR A 51 6.52 -0.23 -4.80
N ASN A 52 7.79 -0.57 -4.94
CA ASN A 52 8.77 -0.36 -3.89
C ASN A 52 9.24 1.08 -3.99
N LYS A 53 8.93 1.90 -3.01
CA LYS A 53 9.25 3.33 -3.06
C LYS A 53 10.74 3.62 -3.00
N THR A 54 11.50 2.72 -2.40
CA THR A 54 12.94 2.89 -2.29
C THR A 54 13.63 2.71 -3.62
N THR A 55 13.22 1.72 -4.40
CA THR A 55 13.84 1.42 -5.68
C THR A 55 13.08 1.98 -6.86
N GLY A 56 11.82 2.34 -6.67
CA GLY A 56 10.96 2.80 -7.75
C GLY A 56 10.47 1.68 -8.65
N LYS A 57 10.73 0.44 -8.31
CA LYS A 57 10.40 -0.69 -9.18
C LYS A 57 9.08 -1.34 -8.79
N PRO A 58 8.38 -1.90 -9.76
CA PRO A 58 7.17 -2.65 -9.47
C PRO A 58 7.50 -3.93 -8.71
N VAL A 59 6.57 -4.34 -7.84
CA VAL A 59 6.71 -5.55 -7.06
C VAL A 59 5.83 -6.61 -7.69
N SER A 60 6.44 -7.59 -8.34
CA SER A 60 5.71 -8.57 -9.12
C SER A 60 5.49 -9.90 -8.41
N ASP A 61 6.11 -10.08 -7.26
CA ASP A 61 6.05 -11.36 -6.56
C ASP A 61 5.28 -11.30 -5.24
N ALA A 62 4.43 -10.31 -5.08
CA ALA A 62 3.62 -10.20 -3.89
C ALA A 62 2.42 -11.14 -3.96
N VAL A 63 2.02 -11.63 -2.79
CA VAL A 63 0.81 -12.43 -2.67
C VAL A 63 -0.19 -11.58 -1.88
N ILE A 64 -1.23 -11.15 -2.55
CA ILE A 64 -2.28 -10.38 -1.91
C ILE A 64 -3.26 -11.37 -1.30
N PHE A 65 -3.32 -11.40 0.03
CA PHE A 65 -4.09 -12.42 0.72
C PHE A 65 -5.35 -11.87 1.38
N LYS A 66 -5.52 -10.56 1.38
CA LYS A 66 -6.70 -9.95 1.99
C LYS A 66 -7.09 -8.71 1.21
N THR A 67 -8.35 -8.64 0.86
CA THR A 67 -8.90 -7.49 0.13
C THR A 67 -10.27 -7.16 0.71
N ARG A 68 -10.61 -5.88 0.61
CA ARG A 68 -11.93 -5.41 1.02
C ARG A 68 -12.28 -4.16 0.21
N VAL A 69 -13.48 -4.14 -0.33
CA VAL A 69 -14.00 -2.94 -1.02
C VAL A 69 -15.22 -2.47 -0.25
N ASP A 70 -15.21 -1.22 0.15
CA ASP A 70 -16.34 -0.61 0.83
C ASP A 70 -16.43 0.87 0.45
N MET A 71 -17.43 1.56 0.97
CA MET A 71 -17.65 2.97 0.69
C MET A 71 -17.28 3.86 1.88
N ALA A 72 -16.21 3.47 2.59
CA ALA A 72 -15.74 4.26 3.73
C ALA A 72 -15.47 5.73 3.38
N PRO A 73 -14.90 6.07 2.20
CA PRO A 73 -14.68 7.48 1.89
C PRO A 73 -15.96 8.31 1.87
N ASP A 74 -17.10 7.69 1.63
CA ASP A 74 -18.39 8.37 1.66
C ASP A 74 -19.15 8.10 2.96
N GLY A 75 -18.44 7.62 3.98
CA GLY A 75 -19.05 7.40 5.30
C GLY A 75 -19.88 6.15 5.40
N MET A 76 -19.76 5.24 4.45
CA MET A 76 -20.57 4.03 4.41
C MET A 76 -19.69 2.79 4.39
N ALA A 77 -18.89 2.61 5.44
CA ALA A 77 -17.96 1.49 5.50
C ALA A 77 -18.67 0.13 5.56
N GLU A 78 -19.90 0.09 5.96
CA GLU A 78 -20.66 -1.16 6.00
C GLU A 78 -21.18 -1.59 4.63
N MET A 79 -21.06 -0.72 3.63
CA MET A 79 -21.43 -1.06 2.26
C MET A 79 -20.26 -1.73 1.58
N GLU A 80 -20.18 -3.04 1.77
CA GLU A 80 -19.05 -3.83 1.29
C GLU A 80 -19.41 -4.59 0.03
N SER A 81 -18.48 -4.66 -0.91
CA SER A 81 -18.65 -5.41 -2.17
C SER A 81 -17.71 -6.60 -2.20
N PRO A 82 -18.12 -7.68 -2.87
CA PRO A 82 -17.24 -8.84 -3.02
C PRO A 82 -16.04 -8.53 -3.90
N VAL A 83 -14.93 -9.16 -3.64
CA VAL A 83 -13.69 -8.96 -4.40
C VAL A 83 -13.14 -10.31 -4.80
N THR A 84 -12.89 -10.49 -6.09
CA THR A 84 -12.32 -11.71 -6.63
C THR A 84 -11.01 -11.39 -7.35
N PRO A 85 -9.90 -12.05 -7.01
CA PRO A 85 -8.64 -11.82 -7.71
C PRO A 85 -8.74 -12.26 -9.15
N LEU A 86 -8.09 -11.54 -10.04
CA LEU A 86 -7.97 -11.88 -11.44
C LEU A 86 -6.50 -12.04 -11.79
N PRO A 87 -6.18 -12.88 -12.78
CA PRO A 87 -4.80 -12.97 -13.23
C PRO A 87 -4.35 -11.66 -13.85
N SER A 88 -3.09 -11.31 -13.64
CA SER A 88 -2.51 -10.13 -14.23
C SER A 88 -1.27 -10.53 -15.01
N LYS A 89 -1.08 -9.91 -16.15
CA LYS A 89 0.06 -10.20 -17.02
C LYS A 89 1.18 -9.20 -16.88
N GLU A 90 0.93 -8.10 -16.18
CA GLU A 90 1.92 -7.05 -16.05
C GLU A 90 2.59 -7.09 -14.68
N PRO A 91 3.93 -6.97 -14.62
CA PRO A 91 4.62 -6.98 -13.34
C PRO A 91 4.16 -5.83 -12.45
N GLY A 92 3.88 -6.14 -11.20
CA GLY A 92 3.49 -5.13 -10.23
C GLY A 92 2.03 -4.69 -10.31
N ILE A 93 1.28 -5.22 -11.27
CA ILE A 93 -0.13 -4.90 -11.42
C ILE A 93 -0.97 -6.08 -10.92
N TYR A 94 -1.91 -5.78 -10.05
CA TYR A 94 -2.78 -6.79 -9.46
C TYR A 94 -4.22 -6.40 -9.76
N ALA A 95 -4.97 -7.30 -10.35
CA ALA A 95 -6.32 -7.02 -10.82
C ALA A 95 -7.35 -7.76 -9.99
N PHE A 96 -8.49 -7.14 -9.82
CA PHE A 96 -9.59 -7.70 -9.04
C PHE A 96 -10.91 -7.39 -9.72
N LYS A 97 -11.87 -8.26 -9.53
CA LYS A 97 -13.22 -8.03 -9.99
C LYS A 97 -14.08 -7.73 -8.76
N THR A 98 -14.86 -6.66 -8.84
CA THR A 98 -15.74 -6.26 -7.76
C THR A 98 -16.99 -5.61 -8.32
N ASP A 99 -17.94 -5.32 -7.44
CA ASP A 99 -19.15 -4.62 -7.84
C ASP A 99 -19.14 -3.21 -7.30
N LEU A 100 -19.48 -2.26 -8.17
CA LEU A 100 -19.62 -0.85 -7.79
C LEU A 100 -21.05 -0.45 -8.10
N PRO A 101 -22.01 -0.83 -7.25
CA PRO A 101 -23.42 -0.72 -7.62
C PRO A 101 -23.98 0.69 -7.66
N MET A 102 -23.30 1.64 -7.04
CA MET A 102 -23.77 3.02 -7.06
C MET A 102 -22.61 3.97 -7.29
N ALA A 103 -22.92 5.14 -7.79
CA ALA A 103 -21.89 6.17 -7.95
C ALA A 103 -21.41 6.62 -6.58
N GLY A 104 -20.12 6.88 -6.45
CA GLY A 104 -19.55 7.30 -5.20
C GLY A 104 -18.10 6.90 -5.11
N ARG A 105 -17.52 7.07 -3.94
CA ARG A 105 -16.13 6.72 -3.71
C ARG A 105 -16.03 5.41 -2.93
N TYR A 106 -15.21 4.53 -3.46
CA TYR A 106 -14.96 3.23 -2.85
C TYR A 106 -13.52 3.16 -2.40
N GLN A 107 -13.28 2.40 -1.36
CA GLN A 107 -11.94 2.16 -0.86
C GLN A 107 -11.63 0.68 -0.98
N LEU A 108 -10.53 0.39 -1.67
CA LEU A 108 -10.01 -0.98 -1.74
C LEU A 108 -8.87 -1.07 -0.74
N SER A 109 -9.04 -1.91 0.26
CA SER A 109 -8.02 -2.18 1.26
C SER A 109 -7.33 -3.49 0.91
N LEU A 110 -6.01 -3.50 0.98
CA LEU A 110 -5.23 -4.65 0.57
C LEU A 110 -4.18 -4.99 1.62
N SER A 111 -3.93 -6.29 1.77
CA SER A 111 -2.82 -6.77 2.57
C SER A 111 -2.08 -7.81 1.76
N ALA A 112 -0.77 -7.69 1.72
CA ALA A 112 0.06 -8.53 0.88
C ALA A 112 1.30 -9.01 1.62
N LYS A 113 1.78 -10.17 1.20
CA LYS A 113 3.09 -10.67 1.59
C LYS A 113 4.03 -10.43 0.44
N VAL A 114 5.12 -9.73 0.71
CA VAL A 114 6.15 -9.49 -0.28
C VAL A 114 7.34 -10.34 0.08
N GLN A 115 7.88 -11.03 -0.90
CA GLN A 115 9.00 -11.92 -0.67
C GLN A 115 10.19 -11.13 -0.12
N GLY A 116 10.74 -11.62 0.97
CA GLY A 116 11.86 -10.95 1.60
C GLY A 116 11.47 -9.96 2.70
N GLU A 117 10.17 -9.66 2.83
CA GLU A 117 9.71 -8.73 3.86
C GLU A 117 9.07 -9.50 5.01
N PRO A 118 9.53 -9.25 6.24
CA PRO A 118 8.94 -9.95 7.39
C PRO A 118 7.56 -9.45 7.77
N GLU A 119 7.23 -8.23 7.37
CA GLU A 119 5.96 -7.62 7.74
C GLU A 119 4.96 -7.63 6.59
N THR A 120 3.68 -7.67 6.94
CA THR A 120 2.62 -7.55 5.97
C THR A 120 2.60 -6.12 5.41
N VAL A 121 2.52 -6.05 4.09
CA VAL A 121 2.41 -4.76 3.41
C VAL A 121 0.92 -4.48 3.20
N SER A 122 0.45 -3.40 3.77
CA SER A 122 -0.97 -3.03 3.69
C SER A 122 -1.13 -1.66 3.06
N GLY A 123 -2.22 -1.48 2.37
CA GLY A 123 -2.51 -0.18 1.77
C GLY A 123 -3.97 -0.05 1.42
N LYS A 124 -4.33 1.16 1.03
CA LYS A 124 -5.69 1.49 0.63
C LYS A 124 -5.63 2.38 -0.60
N VAL A 125 -6.53 2.12 -1.54
CA VAL A 125 -6.67 2.99 -2.69
C VAL A 125 -8.13 3.41 -2.81
N VAL A 126 -8.35 4.61 -3.30
CA VAL A 126 -9.69 5.15 -3.47
C VAL A 126 -10.04 5.16 -4.94
N ILE A 127 -11.23 4.66 -5.24
CA ILE A 127 -11.74 4.56 -6.60
C ILE A 127 -13.05 5.30 -6.64
N LYS A 128 -13.21 6.14 -7.66
CA LYS A 128 -14.46 6.88 -7.84
C LYS A 128 -15.27 6.20 -8.92
N ALA A 129 -16.50 5.84 -8.58
CA ALA A 129 -17.44 5.28 -9.53
C ALA A 129 -18.39 6.38 -10.00
N SER A 130 -18.53 6.53 -11.30
CA SER A 130 -19.42 7.51 -11.89
C SER A 130 -20.64 6.81 -12.45
N LYS A 131 -21.66 7.61 -12.75
CA LYS A 131 -22.90 7.10 -13.32
C LYS A 131 -22.70 6.50 -14.68
#